data_020b94e34d4a94319844b0ce70c3ca32
#
_entry.id   020b94e34d4a94319844b0ce70c3ca32
#
_cell.length_a   1.000
_cell.length_b   1.000
_cell.length_c   1.000
_cell.angle_alpha   90.00
_cell.angle_beta   90.00
_cell.angle_gamma   90.00
#
_symmetry.space_group_name_H-M   'P 1'
#
loop_
_entity.id
_entity.type
_entity.pdbx_description
1 polymer ?
#
loop_
_entity_poly.entity_id
_entity_poly.type
_entity_poly.pdbx_seq_one_letter_code
_entity_poly.pdbx_strand_id
1 'polypeptide(L)'
;MEPHSGLIVGGTPVNVIGAWFKYMPEYGVVPHCKFGDKIVRAQFDSTVRIVCNAPPNTELGVLYPFEVSMNGVDWTDSGFKFSYYEVPKLDYISPSSGPEAGGTMVYIFGTNFTNMSNPSEFNCKFTATSLPIPPKKMPAVYINSTTIACASPGGWGQGDAVRL
;
A
#
# COMPACT_ATOMS: atom_id res chain seq x y z
N MET A 1 4.02 -5.33 -10.68
CA MET A 1 2.71 -5.02 -10.09
C MET A 1 2.88 -4.05 -8.93
N GLU A 2 1.90 -3.22 -8.67
CA GLU A 2 1.91 -2.25 -7.54
C GLU A 2 0.48 -2.00 -7.03
N PRO A 3 0.26 -1.95 -5.71
CA PRO A 3 1.21 -2.23 -4.62
C PRO A 3 1.53 -3.74 -4.48
N HIS A 4 2.55 -4.04 -3.65
CA HIS A 4 2.93 -5.43 -3.31
C HIS A 4 2.26 -5.94 -2.03
N SER A 5 1.44 -5.10 -1.40
CA SER A 5 0.70 -5.43 -0.18
C SER A 5 -0.66 -4.76 -0.16
N GLY A 6 -1.59 -5.32 0.61
CA GLY A 6 -2.94 -4.78 0.73
C GLY A 6 -3.60 -5.09 2.06
N LEU A 7 -4.75 -4.46 2.28
CA LEU A 7 -5.53 -4.67 3.49
C LEU A 7 -6.07 -6.11 3.54
N ILE A 8 -6.05 -6.70 4.73
CA ILE A 8 -6.54 -8.06 4.97
C ILE A 8 -8.04 -8.22 4.64
N VAL A 9 -8.80 -7.13 4.76
CA VAL A 9 -10.22 -7.10 4.36
C VAL A 9 -10.43 -7.16 2.85
N GLY A 10 -9.36 -7.07 2.07
CA GLY A 10 -9.40 -7.07 0.60
C GLY A 10 -9.74 -5.70 0.01
N GLY A 11 -10.00 -5.69 -1.28
CA GLY A 11 -10.40 -4.50 -2.04
C GLY A 11 -9.24 -3.60 -2.48
N THR A 12 -7.99 -3.88 -2.10
CA THR A 12 -6.84 -3.11 -2.57
C THR A 12 -6.66 -3.28 -4.08
N PRO A 13 -6.72 -2.19 -4.89
CA PRO A 13 -6.50 -2.28 -6.32
C PRO A 13 -5.01 -2.46 -6.62
N VAL A 14 -4.68 -3.56 -7.26
CA VAL A 14 -3.32 -3.92 -7.67
C VAL A 14 -3.19 -3.68 -9.17
N ASN A 15 -2.34 -2.74 -9.55
CA ASN A 15 -2.00 -2.45 -10.94
C ASN A 15 -0.95 -3.45 -11.43
N VAL A 16 -1.29 -4.17 -12.48
CA VAL A 16 -0.38 -5.11 -13.12
C VAL A 16 0.04 -4.54 -14.47
N ILE A 17 1.31 -4.23 -14.59
CA ILE A 17 1.92 -3.78 -15.83
C ILE A 17 2.58 -4.98 -16.51
N GLY A 18 2.30 -5.16 -17.77
CA GLY A 18 2.81 -6.25 -18.58
C GLY A 18 2.69 -5.97 -20.07
N ALA A 19 2.53 -7.00 -20.85
CA ALA A 19 2.33 -6.89 -22.29
C ALA A 19 1.33 -7.95 -22.77
N TRP A 20 0.68 -7.65 -23.90
CA TRP A 20 -0.21 -8.59 -24.59
C TRP A 20 -1.48 -8.95 -23.80
N PHE A 21 -1.92 -8.13 -22.85
CA PHE A 21 -3.21 -8.33 -22.22
C PHE A 21 -4.33 -8.19 -23.25
N LYS A 22 -5.33 -9.07 -23.16
CA LYS A 22 -6.48 -9.11 -24.06
C LYS A 22 -7.76 -9.27 -23.26
N TYR A 23 -8.84 -8.75 -23.82
CA TYR A 23 -10.18 -8.94 -23.29
C TYR A 23 -11.14 -9.26 -24.44
N MET A 24 -11.50 -10.52 -24.61
CA MET A 24 -12.41 -11.04 -25.63
C MET A 24 -13.27 -12.10 -24.99
N PRO A 25 -14.28 -11.69 -24.19
CA PRO A 25 -15.09 -12.62 -23.39
C PRO A 25 -15.86 -13.63 -24.23
N GLU A 26 -16.25 -13.30 -25.46
CA GLU A 26 -16.90 -14.18 -26.41
C GLU A 26 -16.03 -15.37 -26.86
N TYR A 27 -14.70 -15.26 -26.72
CA TYR A 27 -13.71 -16.32 -26.97
C TYR A 27 -13.10 -16.90 -25.69
N GLY A 28 -13.71 -16.60 -24.51
CA GLY A 28 -13.18 -17.05 -23.21
C GLY A 28 -11.90 -16.37 -22.74
N VAL A 29 -11.46 -15.29 -23.43
CA VAL A 29 -10.25 -14.54 -23.05
C VAL A 29 -10.64 -13.45 -22.07
N VAL A 30 -10.53 -13.76 -20.79
CA VAL A 30 -10.84 -12.88 -19.66
C VAL A 30 -9.67 -12.91 -18.70
N PRO A 31 -9.03 -11.76 -18.43
CA PRO A 31 -7.88 -11.74 -17.53
C PRO A 31 -8.30 -12.01 -16.07
N HIS A 32 -7.46 -12.77 -15.38
CA HIS A 32 -7.59 -13.11 -13.98
C HIS A 32 -6.26 -12.90 -13.25
N CYS A 33 -6.35 -12.58 -11.97
CA CYS A 33 -5.21 -12.58 -11.06
C CYS A 33 -5.42 -13.64 -9.98
N LYS A 34 -4.31 -14.23 -9.54
CA LYS A 34 -4.30 -15.22 -8.48
C LYS A 34 -3.38 -14.75 -7.36
N PHE A 35 -3.91 -14.72 -6.14
CA PHE A 35 -3.24 -14.35 -4.91
C PHE A 35 -3.14 -15.60 -4.02
N GLY A 36 -2.02 -16.33 -4.11
CA GLY A 36 -1.95 -17.69 -3.55
C GLY A 36 -2.96 -18.60 -4.24
N ASP A 37 -3.94 -19.09 -3.51
CA ASP A 37 -5.00 -19.96 -4.06
C ASP A 37 -6.27 -19.19 -4.49
N LYS A 38 -6.33 -17.88 -4.19
CA LYS A 38 -7.53 -17.07 -4.46
C LYS A 38 -7.46 -16.42 -5.82
N ILE A 39 -8.46 -16.69 -6.65
CA ILE A 39 -8.57 -16.18 -8.01
C ILE A 39 -9.61 -15.06 -8.05
N VAL A 40 -9.26 -13.95 -8.67
CA VAL A 40 -10.16 -12.82 -8.93
C VAL A 40 -10.11 -12.43 -10.40
N ARG A 41 -11.24 -11.97 -10.93
CA ARG A 41 -11.30 -11.42 -12.28
C ARG A 41 -10.61 -10.07 -12.31
N ALA A 42 -9.76 -9.85 -13.30
CA ALA A 42 -9.11 -8.56 -13.52
C ALA A 42 -10.03 -7.63 -14.33
N GLN A 43 -9.93 -6.34 -14.01
CA GLN A 43 -10.44 -5.28 -14.86
C GLN A 43 -9.42 -5.01 -15.98
N PHE A 44 -9.83 -5.17 -17.22
CA PHE A 44 -8.99 -4.83 -18.38
C PHE A 44 -8.97 -3.30 -18.56
N ASP A 45 -7.79 -2.73 -18.60
CA ASP A 45 -7.56 -1.31 -18.83
C ASP A 45 -6.95 -1.08 -20.23
N SER A 46 -5.89 -1.82 -20.55
CA SER A 46 -5.22 -1.75 -21.85
C SER A 46 -4.43 -3.02 -22.12
N THR A 47 -3.82 -3.09 -23.30
CA THR A 47 -2.94 -4.23 -23.68
C THR A 47 -1.67 -4.35 -22.84
N VAL A 48 -1.38 -3.33 -22.00
CA VAL A 48 -0.19 -3.28 -21.13
C VAL A 48 -0.54 -3.14 -19.66
N ARG A 49 -1.84 -3.00 -19.32
CA ARG A 49 -2.29 -2.82 -17.93
C ARG A 49 -3.62 -3.52 -17.66
N ILE A 50 -3.67 -4.22 -16.55
CA ILE A 50 -4.89 -4.73 -15.92
C ILE A 50 -4.89 -4.35 -14.44
N VAL A 51 -6.06 -4.31 -13.81
CA VAL A 51 -6.23 -4.00 -12.38
C VAL A 51 -6.96 -5.15 -11.71
N CYS A 52 -6.40 -5.65 -10.61
CA CYS A 52 -7.02 -6.69 -9.79
C CYS A 52 -7.27 -6.18 -8.38
N ASN A 53 -8.49 -6.35 -7.89
CA ASN A 53 -8.77 -6.08 -6.48
C ASN A 53 -8.34 -7.29 -5.65
N ALA A 54 -7.41 -7.08 -4.71
CA ALA A 54 -6.96 -8.15 -3.82
C ALA A 54 -8.15 -8.73 -3.06
N PRO A 55 -8.33 -10.06 -3.03
CA PRO A 55 -9.39 -10.69 -2.25
C PRO A 55 -9.12 -10.58 -0.75
N PRO A 56 -10.13 -10.69 0.12
CA PRO A 56 -9.91 -10.73 1.56
C PRO A 56 -9.09 -11.97 1.96
N ASN A 57 -8.31 -11.84 3.04
CA ASN A 57 -7.50 -12.92 3.60
C ASN A 57 -7.63 -12.97 5.12
N THR A 58 -7.08 -14.00 5.75
CA THR A 58 -7.10 -14.21 7.20
C THR A 58 -5.70 -14.32 7.81
N GLU A 59 -4.67 -14.42 6.98
CA GLU A 59 -3.29 -14.63 7.42
C GLU A 59 -2.44 -13.38 7.14
N LEU A 60 -1.77 -12.91 8.18
CA LEU A 60 -0.86 -11.76 8.13
C LEU A 60 0.59 -12.21 7.96
N GLY A 61 1.39 -11.38 7.28
CA GLY A 61 2.83 -11.60 7.15
C GLY A 61 3.23 -12.74 6.22
N VAL A 62 2.26 -13.40 5.58
CA VAL A 62 2.52 -14.44 4.57
C VAL A 62 2.71 -13.80 3.21
N LEU A 63 3.73 -14.26 2.48
CA LEU A 63 3.99 -13.85 1.10
C LEU A 63 3.33 -14.84 0.13
N TYR A 64 2.23 -14.44 -0.46
CA TYR A 64 1.48 -15.21 -1.44
C TYR A 64 2.05 -15.03 -2.83
N PRO A 65 2.26 -16.09 -3.63
CA PRO A 65 2.60 -15.96 -5.04
C PRO A 65 1.49 -15.20 -5.76
N PHE A 66 1.89 -14.30 -6.65
CA PHE A 66 0.98 -13.54 -7.51
C PHE A 66 1.18 -13.93 -8.96
N GLU A 67 0.12 -14.36 -9.59
CA GLU A 67 0.12 -14.87 -10.96
C GLU A 67 -1.04 -14.26 -11.77
N VAL A 68 -0.89 -14.23 -13.06
CA VAL A 68 -1.90 -13.71 -14.01
C VAL A 68 -2.25 -14.78 -15.04
N SER A 69 -3.51 -14.83 -15.44
CA SER A 69 -3.99 -15.69 -16.51
C SER A 69 -4.91 -14.94 -17.43
N MET A 70 -4.89 -15.24 -18.73
CA MET A 70 -5.85 -14.70 -19.71
C MET A 70 -7.09 -15.57 -19.90
N ASN A 71 -7.05 -16.81 -19.45
CA ASN A 71 -8.12 -17.81 -19.65
C ASN A 71 -8.57 -18.51 -18.36
N GLY A 72 -7.94 -18.17 -17.21
CA GLY A 72 -8.23 -18.80 -15.91
C GLY A 72 -7.63 -20.21 -15.75
N VAL A 73 -6.88 -20.71 -16.72
CA VAL A 73 -6.29 -22.07 -16.74
C VAL A 73 -4.77 -22.00 -16.73
N ASP A 74 -4.19 -21.26 -17.65
CA ASP A 74 -2.75 -21.11 -17.80
C ASP A 74 -2.26 -19.88 -17.00
N TRP A 75 -1.37 -20.08 -16.04
CA TRP A 75 -0.89 -19.05 -15.12
C TRP A 75 0.57 -18.69 -15.38
N THR A 76 0.88 -17.40 -15.21
CA THR A 76 2.28 -16.94 -15.29
C THR A 76 3.05 -17.41 -14.06
N ASP A 77 4.32 -17.69 -14.25
CA ASP A 77 5.30 -17.83 -13.15
C ASP A 77 6.17 -16.57 -13.11
N SER A 78 5.65 -15.53 -12.46
CA SER A 78 6.29 -14.21 -12.45
C SER A 78 7.27 -14.00 -11.30
N GLY A 79 7.26 -14.89 -10.29
CA GLY A 79 8.01 -14.73 -9.03
C GLY A 79 7.54 -13.58 -8.14
N PHE A 80 6.54 -12.78 -8.56
CA PHE A 80 5.96 -11.73 -7.72
C PHE A 80 5.21 -12.33 -6.53
N LYS A 81 5.24 -11.60 -5.42
CA LYS A 81 4.54 -11.97 -4.19
C LYS A 81 3.72 -10.80 -3.69
N PHE A 82 2.59 -11.12 -3.05
CA PHE A 82 1.68 -10.18 -2.42
C PHE A 82 1.50 -10.54 -0.95
N SER A 83 1.44 -9.54 -0.07
CA SER A 83 1.23 -9.74 1.37
C SER A 83 0.01 -8.97 1.87
N TYR A 84 -0.50 -9.39 3.04
CA TYR A 84 -1.63 -8.73 3.67
C TYR A 84 -1.23 -8.11 5.00
N TYR A 85 -1.84 -6.94 5.31
CA TYR A 85 -1.67 -6.23 6.57
C TYR A 85 -3.01 -5.76 7.12
N GLU A 86 -3.08 -5.56 8.42
CA GLU A 86 -4.23 -4.93 9.07
C GLU A 86 -4.12 -3.40 9.01
N VAL A 87 -5.26 -2.72 9.16
CA VAL A 87 -5.26 -1.26 9.28
C VAL A 87 -4.51 -0.87 10.55
N PRO A 88 -3.42 -0.11 10.45
CA PRO A 88 -2.72 0.36 11.62
C PRO A 88 -3.60 1.33 12.41
N LYS A 89 -3.51 1.25 13.75
CA LYS A 89 -4.15 2.20 14.66
C LYS A 89 -3.07 3.07 15.28
N LEU A 90 -3.31 4.38 15.31
CA LEU A 90 -2.45 5.34 15.97
C LEU A 90 -3.02 5.65 17.35
N ASP A 91 -2.20 5.54 18.39
CA ASP A 91 -2.58 5.87 19.75
C ASP A 91 -2.07 7.26 20.14
N TYR A 92 -0.77 7.52 19.95
CA TYR A 92 -0.16 8.82 20.22
C TYR A 92 1.16 9.00 19.47
N ILE A 93 1.68 10.23 19.48
CA ILE A 93 2.97 10.59 18.89
C ILE A 93 3.87 11.26 19.92
N SER A 94 5.17 11.11 19.79
CA SER A 94 6.17 11.78 20.64
C SER A 94 7.46 12.07 19.86
N PRO A 95 7.97 13.32 19.90
CA PRO A 95 7.36 14.51 20.49
C PRO A 95 6.14 14.97 19.67
N SER A 96 5.22 15.73 20.29
CA SER A 96 4.03 16.30 19.65
C SER A 96 4.27 17.68 19.03
N SER A 97 5.47 18.22 19.17
CA SER A 97 5.89 19.52 18.62
C SER A 97 7.35 19.49 18.22
N GLY A 98 7.72 20.41 17.32
CA GLY A 98 9.10 20.55 16.84
C GLY A 98 9.31 21.90 16.14
N PRO A 99 10.55 22.22 15.76
CA PRO A 99 10.88 23.46 15.07
C PRO A 99 10.22 23.49 13.68
N GLU A 100 9.86 24.70 13.24
CA GLU A 100 9.27 24.97 11.92
C GLU A 100 10.16 24.49 10.75
N ALA A 101 11.47 24.52 10.94
CA ALA A 101 12.41 24.02 9.94
C ALA A 101 12.25 22.50 9.67
N GLY A 102 11.49 21.78 10.49
CA GLY A 102 11.30 20.34 10.39
C GLY A 102 12.50 19.53 10.91
N GLY A 103 12.59 18.27 10.51
CA GLY A 103 13.68 17.38 10.86
C GLY A 103 13.53 16.73 12.24
N THR A 104 12.49 17.05 13.01
CA THR A 104 12.22 16.37 14.28
C THR A 104 11.80 14.93 14.00
N MET A 105 12.52 13.97 14.62
CA MET A 105 12.11 12.58 14.56
C MET A 105 10.90 12.36 15.48
N VAL A 106 9.76 12.14 14.87
CA VAL A 106 8.48 11.88 15.55
C VAL A 106 8.28 10.37 15.62
N TYR A 107 8.21 9.85 16.82
CA TYR A 107 7.83 8.46 17.08
C TYR A 107 6.32 8.35 17.16
N ILE A 108 5.79 7.40 16.45
CA ILE A 108 4.36 7.13 16.35
C ILE A 108 4.10 5.80 17.02
N PHE A 109 3.27 5.82 18.05
CA PHE A 109 2.90 4.65 18.83
C PHE A 109 1.49 4.21 18.46
N GLY A 110 1.31 2.90 18.34
CA GLY A 110 0.03 2.35 17.91
C GLY A 110 0.06 0.83 17.86
N THR A 111 -0.76 0.27 16.98
CA THR A 111 -0.84 -1.19 16.78
C THR A 111 -0.92 -1.51 15.28
N ASN A 112 -0.61 -2.76 14.94
CA ASN A 112 -0.69 -3.32 13.58
C ASN A 112 0.25 -2.65 12.58
N PHE A 113 1.37 -2.09 13.05
CA PHE A 113 2.42 -1.67 12.13
C PHE A 113 3.12 -2.91 11.56
N THR A 114 3.19 -2.97 10.24
CA THR A 114 3.79 -4.10 9.52
C THR A 114 5.01 -3.59 8.75
N ASN A 115 6.11 -4.33 8.82
CA ASN A 115 7.28 -4.03 8.00
C ASN A 115 6.93 -4.32 6.53
N MET A 116 6.76 -3.27 5.74
CA MET A 116 6.43 -3.39 4.33
C MET A 116 7.64 -3.85 3.53
N SER A 117 7.43 -4.76 2.60
CA SER A 117 8.48 -5.26 1.71
C SER A 117 9.04 -4.16 0.78
N ASN A 118 8.24 -3.13 0.51
CA ASN A 118 8.64 -1.97 -0.28
C ASN A 118 8.65 -0.71 0.61
N PRO A 119 9.83 -0.17 0.96
CA PRO A 119 9.93 1.04 1.80
C PRO A 119 9.23 2.27 1.21
N SER A 120 9.05 2.35 -0.11
CA SER A 120 8.34 3.47 -0.75
C SER A 120 6.84 3.51 -0.47
N GLU A 121 6.26 2.39 -0.02
CA GLU A 121 4.84 2.29 0.34
C GLU A 121 4.59 2.68 1.81
N PHE A 122 5.64 2.80 2.62
CA PHE A 122 5.56 3.09 4.04
C PHE A 122 5.85 4.57 4.31
N ASN A 123 4.80 5.36 4.54
CA ASN A 123 4.92 6.80 4.67
C ASN A 123 4.04 7.36 5.78
N CYS A 124 4.52 8.41 6.43
CA CYS A 124 3.72 9.29 7.27
C CYS A 124 3.16 10.43 6.45
N LYS A 125 1.89 10.72 6.62
CA LYS A 125 1.23 11.86 5.97
C LYS A 125 0.98 12.96 7.00
N PHE A 126 1.68 14.06 6.86
CA PHE A 126 1.48 15.25 7.66
C PHE A 126 0.53 16.22 6.95
N THR A 127 -0.45 16.75 7.67
CA THR A 127 -1.46 17.67 7.12
C THR A 127 -1.56 18.90 8.01
N ALA A 128 -1.46 20.10 7.42
CA ALA A 128 -1.74 21.35 8.11
C ALA A 128 -3.22 21.44 8.46
N THR A 129 -3.56 21.93 9.66
CA THR A 129 -4.96 22.03 10.10
C THR A 129 -5.58 23.39 9.81
N SER A 130 -4.77 24.44 9.72
CA SER A 130 -5.24 25.84 9.61
C SER A 130 -4.96 26.48 8.25
N LEU A 131 -4.03 25.93 7.47
CA LEU A 131 -3.64 26.48 6.17
C LEU A 131 -4.02 25.54 5.02
N PRO A 132 -4.38 26.05 3.85
CA PRO A 132 -4.67 25.26 2.66
C PRO A 132 -3.36 24.77 1.99
N ILE A 133 -2.47 24.19 2.79
CA ILE A 133 -1.20 23.62 2.31
C ILE A 133 -1.41 22.14 2.00
N PRO A 134 -0.93 21.67 0.84
CA PRO A 134 -1.05 20.25 0.49
C PRO A 134 -0.32 19.36 1.51
N PRO A 135 -0.87 18.18 1.82
CA PRO A 135 -0.23 17.24 2.73
C PRO A 135 1.16 16.85 2.24
N LYS A 136 2.11 16.73 3.17
CA LYS A 136 3.46 16.24 2.89
C LYS A 136 3.59 14.79 3.33
N LYS A 137 4.14 13.94 2.45
CA LYS A 137 4.48 12.56 2.76
C LYS A 137 5.96 12.47 3.11
N MET A 138 6.27 11.83 4.22
CA MET A 138 7.64 11.58 4.68
C MET A 138 7.86 10.08 4.80
N PRO A 139 9.01 9.55 4.38
CA PRO A 139 9.32 8.14 4.57
C PRO A 139 9.22 7.73 6.04
N ALA A 140 8.59 6.61 6.31
CA ALA A 140 8.51 6.04 7.64
C ALA A 140 9.60 4.99 7.86
N VAL A 141 10.14 4.97 9.06
CA VAL A 141 11.06 3.94 9.52
C VAL A 141 10.29 2.99 10.44
N TYR A 142 10.24 1.72 10.06
CA TYR A 142 9.67 0.67 10.90
C TYR A 142 10.62 0.33 12.05
N ILE A 143 10.13 0.36 13.28
CA ILE A 143 10.88 -0.04 14.47
C ILE A 143 10.37 -1.40 14.96
N ASN A 144 9.05 -1.50 15.20
CA ASN A 144 8.37 -2.74 15.58
C ASN A 144 6.86 -2.62 15.31
N SER A 145 6.08 -3.65 15.63
CA SER A 145 4.64 -3.69 15.38
C SER A 145 3.81 -2.64 16.12
N THR A 146 4.41 -1.94 17.09
CA THR A 146 3.76 -0.89 17.89
C THR A 146 4.41 0.48 17.75
N THR A 147 5.51 0.60 17.00
CA THR A 147 6.26 1.85 16.90
C THR A 147 6.84 2.03 15.49
N ILE A 148 6.62 3.20 14.93
CA ILE A 148 7.27 3.68 13.71
C ILE A 148 7.81 5.09 13.95
N ALA A 149 8.70 5.57 13.09
CA ALA A 149 9.25 6.91 13.19
C ALA A 149 9.27 7.62 11.84
N CYS A 150 9.05 8.93 11.85
CA CYS A 150 9.14 9.79 10.68
C CYS A 150 9.78 11.12 11.04
N ALA A 151 10.62 11.64 10.14
CA ALA A 151 11.07 13.02 10.28
C ALA A 151 9.93 14.00 9.95
N SER A 152 9.72 15.03 10.79
CA SER A 152 8.73 16.06 10.49
C SER A 152 9.17 16.90 9.27
N PRO A 153 8.25 17.22 8.34
CA PRO A 153 8.56 18.14 7.24
C PRO A 153 8.68 19.57 7.74
N GLY A 154 9.50 20.39 7.10
CA GLY A 154 9.60 21.82 7.37
C GLY A 154 8.69 22.67 6.49
N GLY A 155 8.65 24.00 6.80
CA GLY A 155 8.00 25.03 5.96
C GLY A 155 6.48 25.05 6.04
N TRP A 156 5.92 25.06 7.26
CA TRP A 156 4.48 25.07 7.50
C TRP A 156 3.97 26.37 8.16
N GLY A 157 4.85 27.33 8.46
CA GLY A 157 4.52 28.58 9.15
C GLY A 157 4.44 28.41 10.68
N GLN A 158 4.71 29.52 11.38
CA GLN A 158 4.70 29.51 12.85
C GLN A 158 3.28 29.31 13.40
N GLY A 159 3.14 28.39 14.34
CA GLY A 159 1.92 28.18 15.10
C GLY A 159 0.90 27.25 14.47
N ASP A 160 1.18 26.63 13.32
CA ASP A 160 0.28 25.64 12.76
C ASP A 160 0.29 24.31 13.51
N ALA A 161 -0.91 23.85 13.87
CA ALA A 161 -1.08 22.48 14.33
C ALA A 161 -1.04 21.53 13.13
N VAL A 162 -0.20 20.51 13.20
CA VAL A 162 -0.06 19.50 12.15
C VAL A 162 -0.64 18.18 12.64
N ARG A 163 -1.51 17.59 11.83
CA ARG A 163 -2.00 16.23 12.06
C ARG A 163 -1.14 15.22 11.28
N LEU A 164 -0.91 14.13 11.91
CA LEU A 164 -0.28 12.95 11.33
C LEU A 164 -1.35 11.97 10.84
#